data_2ed3dc7d0b9709ccaf86f166f156b804
#
_entry.id   2ed3dc7d0b9709ccaf86f166f156b804
#
_cell.length_a   1.000
_cell.length_b   1.000
_cell.length_c   1.000
_cell.angle_alpha   90.00
_cell.angle_beta   90.00
_cell.angle_gamma   90.00
#
_symmetry.space_group_name_H-M   'P 1'
#
loop_
_entity.id
_entity.type
_entity.pdbx_description
1 polymer ?
#
loop_
_entity_poly.entity_id
_entity_poly.type
_entity_poly.pdbx_seq_one_letter_code
_entity_poly.pdbx_strand_id
1 'polypeptide(L)'
;MNRREMLKSAAGLGLGALLPSSVLAKTSKRLECPPLLDATGSQQFLLRAQAGSARFTGGAATSTMGFNQAYLGPTLRLQTGLITQAEVENTLDEPVSAHWHGLLIPGEADGGPHQPILPGQTWRPLLLLDQPPATAWYHSHVHGATARQVMYGLAGVLHVTDGRDDARGLPSNYGIDDLTLVLQDRQFDWRGRIKYDVGMHDVMNGLKGDTLLVNGQIDASAVVPRGVVRCRLVNGSNARIYRLSMSDDRPMHLVATESGFLVQPVPLNRLTLAPGERYEVLIDFSNGADSILMSDDVANSPMGGMMGGSRGVAPFAVLPFAVDPSLPVRFEKLPEALDGDMPDLGATNAPVRHLSLDMSMGMGMMMAQSGGQFSINGAPFDRSSLNFSVGQNSIERWIVRADMMMHPFHVHGVRFQVA
;
A
#
# COMPACT_ATOMS: atom_id res chain seq x y z
N MET A 1 15.63 -10.58 -57.51
CA MET A 1 14.51 -10.17 -56.66
C MET A 1 14.75 -8.71 -56.29
N ASN A 2 13.88 -7.83 -56.78
CA ASN A 2 14.05 -6.37 -56.68
C ASN A 2 13.47 -5.86 -55.36
N ARG A 3 14.19 -4.93 -54.70
CA ARG A 3 13.82 -4.29 -53.41
C ARG A 3 12.42 -3.67 -53.38
N ARG A 4 11.72 -3.59 -54.52
CA ARG A 4 10.39 -3.02 -54.66
C ARG A 4 9.26 -4.03 -54.37
N GLU A 5 9.52 -5.33 -54.38
CA GLU A 5 8.54 -6.37 -54.07
C GLU A 5 8.50 -6.73 -52.60
N MET A 6 9.58 -6.40 -51.85
CA MET A 6 9.64 -6.63 -50.40
C MET A 6 8.86 -5.61 -49.58
N LEU A 7 8.50 -4.47 -50.19
CA LEU A 7 7.73 -3.38 -49.52
C LEU A 7 6.20 -3.47 -49.73
N LYS A 8 5.71 -4.42 -50.51
CA LYS A 8 4.28 -4.62 -50.74
C LYS A 8 3.64 -5.70 -49.90
N SER A 9 4.42 -6.43 -49.11
CA SER A 9 3.90 -7.51 -48.21
C SER A 9 3.81 -7.10 -46.74
N ALA A 10 4.03 -5.83 -46.41
CA ALA A 10 3.97 -5.33 -45.03
C ALA A 10 2.74 -4.45 -44.72
N ALA A 11 1.73 -4.44 -45.61
CA ALA A 11 0.49 -3.71 -45.40
C ALA A 11 -0.67 -4.72 -45.27
N GLY A 12 -0.86 -5.26 -44.11
CA GLY A 12 -2.01 -6.10 -43.82
C GLY A 12 -1.72 -7.09 -42.69
N LEU A 13 -2.01 -6.67 -41.48
CA LEU A 13 -2.51 -7.46 -40.35
C LEU A 13 -2.23 -6.74 -39.03
N GLY A 14 -2.83 -5.57 -38.90
CA GLY A 14 -3.14 -4.99 -37.60
C GLY A 14 -4.40 -5.68 -37.03
N LEU A 15 -4.31 -6.98 -36.77
CA LEU A 15 -5.27 -7.63 -35.90
C LEU A 15 -4.79 -7.38 -34.46
N GLY A 16 -5.31 -6.33 -33.85
CA GLY A 16 -5.38 -6.23 -32.41
C GLY A 16 -6.13 -7.47 -31.93
N ALA A 17 -5.42 -8.43 -31.38
CA ALA A 17 -6.02 -9.57 -30.70
C ALA A 17 -6.77 -9.02 -29.47
N LEU A 18 -8.05 -8.70 -29.66
CA LEU A 18 -9.04 -8.62 -28.60
C LEU A 18 -9.14 -10.04 -28.04
N LEU A 19 -8.33 -10.37 -27.04
CA LEU A 19 -8.55 -11.57 -26.25
C LEU A 19 -9.95 -11.43 -25.61
N PRO A 20 -10.87 -12.34 -25.83
CA PRO A 20 -12.19 -12.25 -25.22
C PRO A 20 -12.03 -12.32 -23.70
N SER A 21 -12.57 -11.34 -22.99
CA SER A 21 -12.51 -11.17 -21.52
C SER A 21 -12.97 -12.41 -20.75
N SER A 22 -13.75 -13.28 -21.37
CA SER A 22 -14.26 -14.53 -20.80
C SER A 22 -13.22 -15.64 -20.62
N VAL A 23 -12.02 -15.53 -21.22
CA VAL A 23 -10.97 -16.56 -21.11
C VAL A 23 -10.13 -16.36 -19.85
N LEU A 24 -9.98 -15.13 -19.36
CA LEU A 24 -9.22 -14.81 -18.15
C LEU A 24 -9.93 -15.22 -16.85
N ALA A 25 -11.25 -15.24 -16.83
CA ALA A 25 -12.04 -15.56 -15.63
C ALA A 25 -12.09 -17.05 -15.26
N LYS A 26 -11.72 -17.95 -16.17
CA LYS A 26 -11.88 -19.40 -15.96
C LYS A 26 -10.72 -20.09 -15.23
N THR A 27 -9.59 -19.43 -15.03
CA THR A 27 -8.39 -20.04 -14.41
C THR A 27 -7.86 -19.30 -13.19
N SER A 28 -8.32 -18.07 -12.94
CA SER A 28 -7.87 -17.29 -11.78
C SER A 28 -8.65 -17.68 -10.52
N LYS A 29 -7.96 -17.71 -9.38
CA LYS A 29 -8.62 -17.86 -8.07
C LYS A 29 -9.43 -16.60 -7.78
N ARG A 30 -10.62 -16.78 -7.16
CA ARG A 30 -11.36 -15.65 -6.61
C ARG A 30 -10.51 -14.94 -5.57
N LEU A 31 -10.39 -13.61 -5.67
CA LEU A 31 -9.74 -12.79 -4.66
C LEU A 31 -10.48 -12.92 -3.32
N GLU A 32 -9.74 -13.23 -2.28
CA GLU A 32 -10.22 -13.20 -0.90
C GLU A 32 -9.72 -11.92 -0.23
N CYS A 33 -10.63 -11.13 0.34
CA CYS A 33 -10.24 -10.06 1.24
C CYS A 33 -9.72 -10.68 2.56
N PRO A 34 -8.76 -10.02 3.25
CA PRO A 34 -8.34 -10.47 4.58
C PRO A 34 -9.55 -10.57 5.53
N PRO A 35 -9.56 -11.50 6.49
CA PRO A 35 -10.66 -11.58 7.46
C PRO A 35 -10.90 -10.24 8.15
N LEU A 36 -12.16 -9.83 8.32
CA LEU A 36 -12.49 -8.60 9.02
C LEU A 36 -12.52 -8.85 10.54
N LEU A 37 -11.71 -8.10 11.29
CA LEU A 37 -11.75 -8.01 12.74
C LEU A 37 -12.38 -6.68 13.12
N ASP A 38 -13.69 -6.70 13.39
CA ASP A 38 -14.47 -5.51 13.72
C ASP A 38 -14.44 -5.23 15.22
N ALA A 39 -13.75 -4.18 15.63
CA ALA A 39 -13.64 -3.75 17.02
C ALA A 39 -14.47 -2.50 17.33
N THR A 40 -15.38 -2.07 16.44
CA THR A 40 -16.22 -0.89 16.66
C THR A 40 -17.16 -1.06 17.87
N GLY A 41 -17.67 -2.27 18.11
CA GLY A 41 -18.56 -2.56 19.23
C GLY A 41 -17.83 -2.97 20.51
N SER A 42 -16.76 -3.78 20.39
CA SER A 42 -16.03 -4.32 21.55
C SER A 42 -15.03 -3.34 22.14
N GLN A 43 -14.57 -2.37 21.37
CA GLN A 43 -13.49 -1.43 21.72
C GLN A 43 -12.22 -2.14 22.20
N GLN A 44 -12.00 -3.37 21.73
CA GLN A 44 -10.81 -4.16 22.02
C GLN A 44 -10.53 -5.17 20.90
N PHE A 45 -9.26 -5.47 20.67
CA PHE A 45 -8.85 -6.52 19.74
C PHE A 45 -7.50 -7.12 20.13
N LEU A 46 -7.28 -8.36 19.67
CA LEU A 46 -6.01 -9.08 19.83
C LEU A 46 -5.39 -9.34 18.46
N LEU A 47 -4.11 -8.94 18.33
CA LEU A 47 -3.22 -9.37 17.27
C LEU A 47 -2.12 -10.24 17.84
N ARG A 48 -1.96 -11.44 17.29
CA ARG A 48 -0.85 -12.34 17.61
C ARG A 48 0.12 -12.37 16.45
N ALA A 49 1.32 -11.80 16.63
CA ALA A 49 2.41 -11.98 15.70
C ALA A 49 2.94 -13.41 15.82
N GLN A 50 2.87 -14.17 14.73
CA GLN A 50 3.13 -15.61 14.75
C GLN A 50 3.86 -16.08 13.50
N ALA A 51 4.59 -17.18 13.64
CA ALA A 51 5.16 -17.91 12.51
C ALA A 51 4.04 -18.57 11.68
N GLY A 52 4.24 -18.60 10.40
CA GLY A 52 3.33 -19.21 9.45
C GLY A 52 4.05 -20.00 8.36
N SER A 53 3.25 -20.62 7.53
CA SER A 53 3.73 -21.29 6.32
C SER A 53 2.68 -21.09 5.23
N ALA A 54 3.12 -20.60 4.07
CA ALA A 54 2.25 -20.35 2.94
C ALA A 54 2.83 -20.94 1.65
N ARG A 55 1.93 -21.31 0.74
CA ARG A 55 2.29 -21.78 -0.59
C ARG A 55 1.71 -20.80 -1.61
N PHE A 56 2.57 -19.97 -2.15
CA PHE A 56 2.18 -18.91 -3.10
C PHE A 56 2.15 -19.43 -4.54
N THR A 57 3.12 -20.26 -4.88
CA THR A 57 3.27 -20.90 -6.20
C THR A 57 2.91 -22.37 -6.12
N GLY A 58 2.95 -23.08 -7.24
CA GLY A 58 2.83 -24.55 -7.26
C GLY A 58 3.98 -25.32 -6.60
N GLY A 59 5.01 -24.59 -6.12
CA GLY A 59 6.21 -25.13 -5.49
C GLY A 59 6.07 -25.48 -4.01
N ALA A 60 7.19 -25.44 -3.27
CA ALA A 60 7.23 -25.72 -1.84
C ALA A 60 6.54 -24.62 -1.02
N ALA A 61 6.07 -24.96 0.17
CA ALA A 61 5.68 -23.96 1.15
C ALA A 61 6.91 -23.18 1.63
N THR A 62 6.73 -21.89 1.90
CA THR A 62 7.72 -21.01 2.45
C THR A 62 7.35 -20.62 3.88
N SER A 63 8.34 -20.45 4.74
CA SER A 63 8.12 -19.85 6.06
C SER A 63 7.67 -18.41 5.89
N THR A 64 6.66 -18.02 6.64
CA THR A 64 6.06 -16.69 6.63
C THR A 64 5.86 -16.22 8.07
N MET A 65 5.41 -15.00 8.20
CA MET A 65 4.93 -14.40 9.45
C MET A 65 3.57 -13.78 9.19
N GLY A 66 2.77 -13.60 10.22
CA GLY A 66 1.50 -12.90 10.09
C GLY A 66 0.92 -12.50 11.43
N PHE A 67 -0.13 -11.71 11.39
CA PHE A 67 -0.92 -11.39 12.56
C PHE A 67 -2.21 -12.22 12.53
N ASN A 68 -2.43 -13.08 13.53
CA ASN A 68 -3.57 -14.00 13.65
C ASN A 68 -3.73 -15.03 12.50
N GLN A 69 -2.83 -15.04 11.54
CA GLN A 69 -2.86 -15.96 10.38
C GLN A 69 -1.44 -16.23 9.86
N ALA A 70 -1.31 -17.08 8.85
CA ALA A 70 0.00 -17.51 8.38
C ALA A 70 0.75 -16.43 7.58
N TYR A 71 0.03 -15.48 6.94
CA TYR A 71 0.60 -14.41 6.13
C TYR A 71 -0.34 -13.21 6.13
N LEU A 72 0.21 -12.00 6.24
CA LEU A 72 -0.53 -10.79 6.51
C LEU A 72 -1.29 -10.85 7.85
N GLY A 73 -2.23 -9.95 8.05
CA GLY A 73 -3.11 -9.87 9.20
C GLY A 73 -4.54 -9.56 8.77
N PRO A 74 -5.51 -9.65 9.69
CA PRO A 74 -6.88 -9.27 9.41
C PRO A 74 -6.99 -7.80 9.04
N THR A 75 -8.05 -7.43 8.33
CA THR A 75 -8.47 -6.03 8.26
C THR A 75 -9.10 -5.66 9.59
N LEU A 76 -8.48 -4.72 10.31
CA LEU A 76 -9.06 -4.15 11.54
C LEU A 76 -10.08 -3.08 11.17
N ARG A 77 -11.24 -3.05 11.81
CA ARG A 77 -12.17 -1.92 11.73
C ARG A 77 -12.31 -1.27 13.11
N LEU A 78 -11.92 0.01 13.16
CA LEU A 78 -11.94 0.82 14.39
C LEU A 78 -12.83 2.04 14.17
N GLN A 79 -13.49 2.51 15.23
CA GLN A 79 -14.38 3.65 15.15
C GLN A 79 -13.69 4.91 15.68
N THR A 80 -13.75 6.00 14.91
CA THR A 80 -13.29 7.32 15.37
C THR A 80 -14.13 7.82 16.53
N GLY A 81 -13.55 8.63 17.41
CA GLY A 81 -14.19 9.15 18.62
C GLY A 81 -14.21 8.15 19.79
N LEU A 82 -13.71 6.93 19.62
CA LEU A 82 -13.67 5.92 20.69
C LEU A 82 -12.23 5.58 21.08
N ILE A 83 -12.07 5.16 22.33
CA ILE A 83 -10.84 4.55 22.82
C ILE A 83 -10.93 3.05 22.59
N THR A 84 -9.94 2.50 21.88
CA THR A 84 -9.85 1.06 21.63
C THR A 84 -8.61 0.49 22.31
N GLN A 85 -8.78 -0.57 23.10
CA GLN A 85 -7.68 -1.33 23.67
C GLN A 85 -7.12 -2.29 22.62
N ALA A 86 -5.91 -2.04 22.15
CA ALA A 86 -5.18 -3.02 21.38
C ALA A 86 -4.40 -3.97 22.31
N GLU A 87 -4.32 -5.23 21.93
CA GLU A 87 -3.44 -6.22 22.54
C GLU A 87 -2.63 -6.86 21.42
N VAL A 88 -1.29 -6.74 21.50
CA VAL A 88 -0.37 -7.31 20.50
C VAL A 88 0.55 -8.30 21.19
N GLU A 89 0.36 -9.57 20.92
CA GLU A 89 1.15 -10.67 21.46
C GLU A 89 2.24 -11.09 20.46
N ASN A 90 3.47 -11.21 20.93
CA ASN A 90 4.57 -11.72 20.13
C ASN A 90 4.86 -13.19 20.47
N THR A 91 4.52 -14.10 19.57
CA THR A 91 4.84 -15.54 19.71
C THR A 91 5.99 -15.98 18.82
N LEU A 92 6.68 -15.02 18.16
CA LEU A 92 7.92 -15.30 17.42
C LEU A 92 9.12 -15.36 18.36
N ASP A 93 10.23 -15.86 17.86
CA ASP A 93 11.51 -15.93 18.56
C ASP A 93 12.39 -14.69 18.35
N GLU A 94 11.86 -13.67 17.71
CA GLU A 94 12.50 -12.37 17.45
C GLU A 94 11.60 -11.20 17.87
N PRO A 95 12.16 -10.02 18.15
CA PRO A 95 11.36 -8.82 18.42
C PRO A 95 10.48 -8.44 17.24
N VAL A 96 9.26 -7.99 17.54
CA VAL A 96 8.32 -7.40 16.56
C VAL A 96 7.79 -6.08 17.08
N SER A 97 7.02 -5.36 16.27
CA SER A 97 6.15 -4.28 16.73
C SER A 97 4.87 -4.27 15.90
N ALA A 98 3.93 -3.39 16.24
CA ALA A 98 2.75 -3.12 15.44
C ALA A 98 2.59 -1.60 15.33
N HIS A 99 3.21 -1.01 14.32
CA HIS A 99 3.04 0.40 14.01
C HIS A 99 1.70 0.62 13.31
N TRP A 100 0.94 1.56 13.84
CA TRP A 100 -0.38 1.94 13.31
C TRP A 100 -0.22 3.07 12.30
N HIS A 101 0.30 2.75 11.14
CA HIS A 101 0.66 3.68 10.08
C HIS A 101 -0.56 4.46 9.55
N GLY A 102 -0.60 5.74 9.83
CA GLY A 102 -1.70 6.65 9.46
C GLY A 102 -2.69 6.93 10.59
N LEU A 103 -2.46 6.42 11.81
CA LEU A 103 -3.20 6.85 12.98
C LEU A 103 -2.57 8.11 13.60
N LEU A 104 -3.44 9.04 14.05
CA LEU A 104 -3.07 10.24 14.79
C LEU A 104 -3.13 9.98 16.29
N ILE A 105 -2.14 9.28 16.81
CA ILE A 105 -2.07 8.83 18.20
C ILE A 105 -0.73 9.25 18.83
N PRO A 106 -0.65 9.28 20.18
CA PRO A 106 0.59 9.57 20.88
C PRO A 106 1.71 8.58 20.54
N GLY A 107 2.95 9.06 20.46
CA GLY A 107 4.11 8.27 20.06
C GLY A 107 4.35 7.02 20.90
N GLU A 108 3.97 7.03 22.19
CA GLU A 108 4.05 5.85 23.08
C GLU A 108 3.04 4.75 22.74
N ALA A 109 1.96 5.08 22.01
CA ALA A 109 0.97 4.12 21.52
C ALA A 109 1.15 3.76 20.04
N ASP A 110 2.11 4.38 19.35
CA ASP A 110 2.26 4.33 17.90
C ASP A 110 2.87 3.01 17.37
N GLY A 111 3.62 2.28 18.21
CA GLY A 111 4.23 1.00 17.81
C GLY A 111 5.44 1.14 16.88
N GLY A 112 6.07 2.30 16.85
CA GLY A 112 7.27 2.58 16.09
C GLY A 112 8.52 1.84 16.61
N PRO A 113 9.73 2.23 16.17
CA PRO A 113 10.97 1.53 16.50
C PRO A 113 11.35 1.59 18.00
N HIS A 114 10.66 2.45 18.78
CA HIS A 114 10.87 2.59 20.22
C HIS A 114 9.99 1.64 21.07
N GLN A 115 9.02 0.95 20.48
CA GLN A 115 8.10 0.02 21.15
C GLN A 115 8.27 -1.43 20.62
N PRO A 116 9.47 -2.03 20.70
CA PRO A 116 9.63 -3.43 20.34
C PRO A 116 8.95 -4.33 21.36
N ILE A 117 8.23 -5.33 20.89
CA ILE A 117 7.60 -6.38 21.68
C ILE A 117 8.54 -7.58 21.63
N LEU A 118 9.17 -7.92 22.75
CA LEU A 118 10.11 -9.04 22.80
C LEU A 118 9.39 -10.40 22.71
N PRO A 119 10.09 -11.49 22.36
CA PRO A 119 9.52 -12.83 22.33
C PRO A 119 8.77 -13.18 23.62
N GLY A 120 7.54 -13.67 23.48
CA GLY A 120 6.66 -14.04 24.58
C GLY A 120 6.02 -12.87 25.32
N GLN A 121 6.25 -11.63 24.91
CA GLN A 121 5.64 -10.45 25.52
C GLN A 121 4.36 -10.03 24.81
N THR A 122 3.55 -9.26 25.53
CA THR A 122 2.33 -8.63 25.02
C THR A 122 2.36 -7.13 25.31
N TRP A 123 2.08 -6.32 24.29
CA TRP A 123 1.95 -4.88 24.37
C TRP A 123 0.49 -4.47 24.32
N ARG A 124 0.06 -3.53 25.17
CA ARG A 124 -1.34 -3.15 25.36
C ARG A 124 -1.54 -1.65 25.29
N PRO A 125 -1.40 -1.00 24.11
CA PRO A 125 -1.69 0.42 23.99
C PRO A 125 -3.19 0.72 24.00
N LEU A 126 -3.53 1.93 24.44
CA LEU A 126 -4.84 2.53 24.24
C LEU A 126 -4.79 3.41 23.01
N LEU A 127 -5.64 3.14 22.04
CA LEU A 127 -5.75 3.90 20.80
C LEU A 127 -6.94 4.87 20.93
N LEU A 128 -6.66 6.14 21.18
CA LEU A 128 -7.66 7.20 21.12
C LEU A 128 -7.70 7.72 19.68
N LEU A 129 -8.75 7.36 18.95
CA LEU A 129 -8.92 7.77 17.55
C LEU A 129 -9.71 9.06 17.45
N ASP A 130 -9.04 10.18 17.32
CA ASP A 130 -9.64 11.50 17.06
C ASP A 130 -9.18 11.99 15.68
N GLN A 131 -9.64 11.31 14.64
CA GLN A 131 -9.29 11.58 13.25
C GLN A 131 -10.45 11.27 12.32
N PRO A 132 -10.48 11.85 11.10
CA PRO A 132 -11.45 11.48 10.08
C PRO A 132 -11.38 10.00 9.71
N PRO A 133 -12.50 9.42 9.20
CA PRO A 133 -12.47 8.10 8.59
C PRO A 133 -11.45 8.01 7.47
N ALA A 134 -10.66 6.94 7.46
CA ALA A 134 -9.59 6.73 6.48
C ALA A 134 -9.19 5.26 6.39
N THR A 135 -8.55 4.89 5.30
CA THR A 135 -7.81 3.63 5.21
C THR A 135 -6.38 3.85 5.67
N ALA A 136 -6.02 3.16 6.75
CA ALA A 136 -4.68 3.07 7.30
C ALA A 136 -4.16 1.63 7.16
N TRP A 137 -2.98 1.34 7.63
CA TRP A 137 -2.46 -0.02 7.70
C TRP A 137 -1.59 -0.21 8.94
N TYR A 138 -1.25 -1.43 9.29
CA TYR A 138 -0.35 -1.72 10.40
C TYR A 138 0.71 -2.71 9.96
N HIS A 139 1.91 -2.55 10.50
CA HIS A 139 3.03 -3.41 10.14
C HIS A 139 4.11 -3.39 11.23
N SER A 140 5.00 -4.38 11.19
CA SER A 140 6.17 -4.34 12.08
C SER A 140 7.11 -3.21 11.69
N HIS A 141 7.64 -2.52 12.70
CA HIS A 141 8.53 -1.36 12.55
C HIS A 141 9.81 -1.48 13.40
N VAL A 142 10.25 -2.70 13.66
CA VAL A 142 11.49 -2.92 14.40
C VAL A 142 12.69 -2.42 13.60
N HIS A 143 13.52 -1.56 14.22
CA HIS A 143 14.71 -1.02 13.57
C HIS A 143 15.63 -2.13 13.06
N GLY A 144 15.99 -2.06 11.77
CA GLY A 144 16.81 -3.04 11.08
C GLY A 144 16.08 -4.32 10.63
N ALA A 145 14.79 -4.53 11.02
CA ALA A 145 14.04 -5.73 10.67
C ALA A 145 12.76 -5.45 9.87
N THR A 146 12.31 -4.19 9.82
CA THR A 146 11.03 -3.77 9.20
C THR A 146 10.84 -4.34 7.81
N ALA A 147 11.78 -4.11 6.91
CA ALA A 147 11.65 -4.52 5.51
C ALA A 147 11.49 -6.04 5.36
N ARG A 148 12.28 -6.82 6.11
CA ARG A 148 12.21 -8.27 6.12
C ARG A 148 10.89 -8.77 6.71
N GLN A 149 10.49 -8.24 7.86
CA GLN A 149 9.28 -8.67 8.55
C GLN A 149 8.02 -8.36 7.74
N VAL A 150 7.94 -7.20 7.08
CA VAL A 150 6.86 -6.86 6.13
C VAL A 150 6.90 -7.76 4.89
N MET A 151 8.10 -8.05 4.36
CA MET A 151 8.27 -8.98 3.24
C MET A 151 7.68 -10.35 3.55
N TYR A 152 7.89 -10.86 4.77
CA TYR A 152 7.40 -12.16 5.21
C TYR A 152 5.96 -12.15 5.73
N GLY A 153 5.29 -10.96 5.81
CA GLY A 153 3.85 -10.86 6.02
C GLY A 153 3.39 -10.18 7.32
N LEU A 154 4.28 -9.60 8.13
CA LEU A 154 3.85 -8.83 9.31
C LEU A 154 3.28 -7.47 8.92
N ALA A 155 2.13 -7.48 8.27
CA ALA A 155 1.34 -6.31 7.86
C ALA A 155 -0.14 -6.65 7.77
N GLY A 156 -1.02 -5.65 7.89
CA GLY A 156 -2.46 -5.76 7.68
C GLY A 156 -3.09 -4.39 7.49
N VAL A 157 -4.36 -4.34 7.15
CA VAL A 157 -5.07 -3.09 6.84
C VAL A 157 -5.92 -2.66 8.02
N LEU A 158 -6.13 -1.35 8.15
CA LEU A 158 -6.91 -0.75 9.20
C LEU A 158 -7.93 0.22 8.58
N HIS A 159 -9.21 0.01 8.85
CA HIS A 159 -10.30 0.90 8.47
C HIS A 159 -10.70 1.73 9.68
N VAL A 160 -10.43 3.03 9.65
CA VAL A 160 -11.05 3.97 10.58
C VAL A 160 -12.41 4.38 10.02
N THR A 161 -13.49 4.17 10.78
CA THR A 161 -14.86 4.47 10.35
C THR A 161 -15.57 5.35 11.37
N ASP A 162 -16.57 6.11 10.92
CA ASP A 162 -17.55 6.79 11.75
C ASP A 162 -18.95 6.20 11.60
N GLY A 163 -19.08 5.09 10.86
CA GLY A 163 -20.34 4.41 10.60
C GLY A 163 -21.25 5.10 9.58
N ARG A 164 -20.78 6.12 8.85
CA ARG A 164 -21.59 6.93 7.95
C ARG A 164 -21.33 6.68 6.46
N ASP A 165 -20.66 5.60 6.11
CA ASP A 165 -20.34 5.29 4.70
C ASP A 165 -21.59 5.28 3.82
N ASP A 166 -22.68 4.67 4.25
CA ASP A 166 -23.95 4.63 3.52
C ASP A 166 -24.56 6.00 3.29
N ALA A 167 -24.50 6.87 4.29
CA ALA A 167 -25.02 8.24 4.17
C ALA A 167 -24.20 9.07 3.17
N ARG A 168 -22.96 8.68 2.92
CA ARG A 168 -22.09 9.27 1.90
C ARG A 168 -22.27 8.67 0.51
N GLY A 169 -23.11 7.64 0.36
CA GLY A 169 -23.24 6.87 -0.89
C GLY A 169 -22.02 6.02 -1.21
N LEU A 170 -21.26 5.59 -0.19
CA LEU A 170 -20.06 4.78 -0.35
C LEU A 170 -20.37 3.29 -0.13
N PRO A 171 -19.95 2.42 -1.07
CA PRO A 171 -20.01 0.97 -0.86
C PRO A 171 -19.33 0.55 0.43
N SER A 172 -19.97 -0.36 1.20
CA SER A 172 -19.54 -0.77 2.54
C SER A 172 -19.74 -2.25 2.84
N ASN A 173 -20.17 -3.06 1.85
CA ASN A 173 -20.27 -4.52 1.99
C ASN A 173 -18.88 -5.12 1.81
N TYR A 174 -18.18 -5.35 2.91
CA TYR A 174 -16.81 -5.85 2.94
C TYR A 174 -16.63 -7.14 2.14
N GLY A 175 -15.69 -7.14 1.20
CA GLY A 175 -15.40 -8.29 0.33
C GLY A 175 -16.39 -8.50 -0.83
N ILE A 176 -17.36 -7.60 -1.00
CA ILE A 176 -18.32 -7.63 -2.12
C ILE A 176 -18.20 -6.36 -2.96
N ASP A 177 -18.56 -5.21 -2.41
CA ASP A 177 -18.48 -3.89 -3.06
C ASP A 177 -17.53 -2.92 -2.34
N ASP A 178 -16.97 -3.30 -1.17
CA ASP A 178 -15.88 -2.63 -0.45
C ASP A 178 -14.70 -3.59 -0.34
N LEU A 179 -13.73 -3.45 -1.24
CA LEU A 179 -12.60 -4.35 -1.39
C LEU A 179 -11.34 -3.75 -0.78
N THR A 180 -10.74 -4.46 0.16
CA THR A 180 -9.40 -4.16 0.66
C THR A 180 -8.37 -4.83 -0.25
N LEU A 181 -7.44 -4.06 -0.81
CA LEU A 181 -6.45 -4.51 -1.78
C LEU A 181 -5.04 -4.15 -1.32
N VAL A 182 -4.33 -5.11 -0.75
CA VAL A 182 -2.91 -4.98 -0.39
C VAL A 182 -2.08 -5.44 -1.57
N LEU A 183 -1.44 -4.49 -2.25
CA LEU A 183 -0.56 -4.76 -3.39
C LEU A 183 0.86 -5.01 -2.87
N GLN A 184 1.45 -6.11 -3.27
CA GLN A 184 2.80 -6.50 -2.87
C GLN A 184 3.51 -7.16 -4.03
N ASP A 185 4.82 -7.06 -4.08
CA ASP A 185 5.65 -7.82 -5.02
C ASP A 185 6.67 -8.65 -4.26
N ARG A 186 6.95 -9.86 -4.77
CA ARG A 186 7.87 -10.83 -4.17
C ARG A 186 8.76 -11.45 -5.23
N GLN A 187 9.96 -11.84 -4.78
CA GLN A 187 10.79 -12.79 -5.51
C GLN A 187 10.63 -14.17 -4.88
N PHE A 188 10.58 -15.20 -5.73
CA PHE A 188 10.57 -16.59 -5.30
C PHE A 188 11.80 -17.32 -5.82
N ASP A 189 12.33 -18.24 -5.03
CA ASP A 189 13.36 -19.16 -5.49
C ASP A 189 12.76 -20.24 -6.41
N TRP A 190 13.63 -21.07 -6.99
CA TRP A 190 13.22 -22.16 -7.88
C TRP A 190 12.33 -23.23 -7.21
N ARG A 191 12.28 -23.24 -5.88
CA ARG A 191 11.38 -24.10 -5.10
C ARG A 191 10.04 -23.42 -4.78
N GLY A 192 9.87 -22.15 -5.10
CA GLY A 192 8.67 -21.36 -4.79
C GLY A 192 8.66 -20.76 -3.38
N ARG A 193 9.82 -20.61 -2.74
CA ARG A 193 9.95 -19.95 -1.43
C ARG A 193 10.28 -18.48 -1.61
N ILE A 194 9.73 -17.62 -0.74
CA ILE A 194 10.09 -16.19 -0.72
C ILE A 194 11.61 -16.04 -0.60
N LYS A 195 12.18 -15.26 -1.51
CA LYS A 195 13.59 -14.89 -1.52
C LYS A 195 13.73 -13.47 -1.00
N TYR A 196 14.43 -13.32 0.15
CA TYR A 196 14.85 -12.03 0.68
C TYR A 196 16.37 -12.02 0.75
N ASP A 197 16.98 -11.65 -0.37
CA ASP A 197 18.43 -11.59 -0.53
C ASP A 197 18.76 -10.20 -1.08
N VAL A 198 19.14 -9.29 -0.18
CA VAL A 198 19.35 -7.88 -0.50
C VAL A 198 20.79 -7.67 -0.93
N GLY A 199 21.00 -7.54 -2.24
CA GLY A 199 22.29 -7.20 -2.82
C GLY A 199 22.54 -5.69 -2.91
N MET A 200 23.73 -5.30 -3.38
CA MET A 200 24.09 -3.90 -3.56
C MET A 200 23.11 -3.16 -4.50
N HIS A 201 22.65 -3.82 -5.55
CA HIS A 201 21.67 -3.26 -6.47
C HIS A 201 20.32 -2.95 -5.77
N ASP A 202 19.89 -3.83 -4.87
CA ASP A 202 18.63 -3.66 -4.14
C ASP A 202 18.75 -2.55 -3.07
N VAL A 203 19.93 -2.40 -2.46
CA VAL A 203 20.20 -1.26 -1.57
C VAL A 203 20.10 0.06 -2.32
N MET A 204 20.57 0.10 -3.57
CA MET A 204 20.60 1.33 -4.38
C MET A 204 19.25 1.67 -5.03
N ASN A 205 18.45 0.66 -5.42
CA ASN A 205 17.24 0.86 -6.23
C ASN A 205 15.96 0.38 -5.53
N GLY A 206 16.08 -0.17 -4.32
CA GLY A 206 15.02 -0.85 -3.60
C GLY A 206 14.82 -2.29 -4.08
N LEU A 207 14.51 -3.19 -3.15
CA LEU A 207 14.19 -4.58 -3.44
C LEU A 207 12.82 -4.68 -4.09
N LYS A 208 12.79 -5.02 -5.37
CA LYS A 208 11.56 -5.27 -6.15
C LYS A 208 11.44 -6.75 -6.51
N GLY A 209 10.22 -7.27 -6.45
CA GLY A 209 9.88 -8.62 -6.88
C GLY A 209 9.50 -8.67 -8.38
N ASP A 210 9.45 -9.87 -8.93
CA ASP A 210 8.95 -10.16 -10.28
C ASP A 210 7.53 -10.73 -10.28
N THR A 211 7.04 -11.09 -9.10
CA THR A 211 5.74 -11.71 -8.90
C THR A 211 4.85 -10.80 -8.04
N LEU A 212 3.71 -10.39 -8.60
CA LEU A 212 2.73 -9.56 -7.91
C LEU A 212 1.79 -10.42 -7.07
N LEU A 213 1.48 -9.93 -5.88
CA LEU A 213 0.47 -10.48 -5.00
C LEU A 213 -0.58 -9.41 -4.66
N VAL A 214 -1.84 -9.79 -4.67
CA VAL A 214 -2.94 -8.99 -4.11
C VAL A 214 -3.49 -9.77 -2.92
N ASN A 215 -3.48 -9.18 -1.73
CA ASN A 215 -3.88 -9.84 -0.48
C ASN A 215 -3.13 -11.19 -0.23
N GLY A 216 -1.86 -11.27 -0.62
CA GLY A 216 -1.07 -12.50 -0.53
C GLY A 216 -1.43 -13.57 -1.58
N GLN A 217 -2.21 -13.26 -2.60
CA GLN A 217 -2.63 -14.19 -3.64
C GLN A 217 -2.01 -13.81 -4.98
N ILE A 218 -1.50 -14.80 -5.70
CA ILE A 218 -1.00 -14.68 -7.07
C ILE A 218 -2.14 -15.03 -8.03
N ASP A 219 -2.26 -14.30 -9.14
CA ASP A 219 -3.23 -14.53 -10.22
C ASP A 219 -4.69 -14.61 -9.73
N ALA A 220 -5.03 -13.79 -8.74
CA ALA A 220 -6.40 -13.66 -8.26
C ALA A 220 -7.24 -12.75 -9.16
N SER A 221 -8.56 -12.93 -9.15
CA SER A 221 -9.54 -12.02 -9.77
C SER A 221 -10.63 -11.64 -8.78
N ALA A 222 -11.03 -10.37 -8.78
CA ALA A 222 -12.15 -9.90 -8.00
C ALA A 222 -13.47 -10.17 -8.74
N VAL A 223 -14.47 -10.66 -8.02
CA VAL A 223 -15.85 -10.78 -8.53
C VAL A 223 -16.66 -9.68 -7.88
N VAL A 224 -17.24 -8.79 -8.69
CA VAL A 224 -17.87 -7.54 -8.23
C VAL A 224 -19.30 -7.40 -8.75
N PRO A 225 -20.19 -6.67 -8.04
CA PRO A 225 -21.53 -6.41 -8.51
C PRO A 225 -21.54 -5.46 -9.74
N ARG A 226 -22.67 -5.47 -10.46
CA ARG A 226 -22.92 -4.52 -11.56
C ARG A 226 -23.32 -3.14 -11.02
N GLY A 227 -22.40 -2.44 -10.38
CA GLY A 227 -22.62 -1.14 -9.74
C GLY A 227 -21.31 -0.45 -9.40
N VAL A 228 -21.36 0.47 -8.46
CA VAL A 228 -20.16 1.14 -7.94
C VAL A 228 -19.46 0.24 -6.93
N VAL A 229 -18.15 0.10 -7.08
CA VAL A 229 -17.28 -0.69 -6.19
C VAL A 229 -16.21 0.22 -5.59
N ARG A 230 -16.02 0.13 -4.29
CA ARG A 230 -14.96 0.82 -3.55
C ARG A 230 -13.75 -0.09 -3.43
N CYS A 231 -12.60 0.42 -3.86
CA CYS A 231 -11.32 -0.25 -3.68
C CYS A 231 -10.46 0.56 -2.72
N ARG A 232 -10.08 -0.05 -1.59
CA ARG A 232 -9.15 0.49 -0.62
C ARG A 232 -7.76 -0.05 -0.93
N LEU A 233 -6.95 0.78 -1.57
CA LEU A 233 -5.64 0.44 -2.10
C LEU A 233 -4.58 0.69 -1.03
N VAL A 234 -3.74 -0.30 -0.77
CA VAL A 234 -2.57 -0.20 0.12
C VAL A 234 -1.36 -0.74 -0.63
N ASN A 235 -0.30 0.04 -0.76
CA ASN A 235 0.96 -0.46 -1.28
C ASN A 235 1.81 -1.04 -0.14
N GLY A 236 1.78 -2.36 0.01
CA GLY A 236 2.58 -3.12 0.96
C GLY A 236 3.87 -3.70 0.37
N SER A 237 4.35 -3.17 -0.75
CA SER A 237 5.65 -3.52 -1.34
C SER A 237 6.79 -2.82 -0.60
N ASN A 238 7.99 -3.40 -0.65
CA ASN A 238 9.16 -2.80 -0.03
C ASN A 238 9.70 -1.58 -0.79
N ALA A 239 9.56 -1.57 -2.13
CA ALA A 239 10.15 -0.51 -2.95
C ALA A 239 9.39 -0.21 -4.25
N ARG A 240 8.46 -1.08 -4.68
CA ARG A 240 7.75 -0.87 -5.95
C ARG A 240 6.75 0.26 -5.85
N ILE A 241 6.84 1.21 -6.78
CA ILE A 241 5.84 2.26 -6.99
C ILE A 241 4.93 1.78 -8.13
N TYR A 242 3.63 1.69 -7.86
CA TYR A 242 2.62 1.35 -8.86
C TYR A 242 2.08 2.62 -9.50
N ARG A 243 1.87 2.60 -10.82
CA ARG A 243 1.09 3.62 -11.52
C ARG A 243 -0.14 2.95 -12.12
N LEU A 244 -1.21 2.99 -11.34
CA LEU A 244 -2.43 2.26 -11.60
C LEU A 244 -3.30 2.94 -12.67
N SER A 245 -3.97 2.12 -13.50
CA SER A 245 -4.97 2.54 -14.48
C SER A 245 -5.93 1.39 -14.77
N MET A 246 -7.09 1.66 -15.37
CA MET A 246 -7.98 0.61 -15.84
C MET A 246 -7.68 0.27 -17.30
N SER A 247 -7.80 -1.02 -17.68
CA SER A 247 -7.46 -1.53 -19.02
C SER A 247 -8.36 -1.00 -20.14
N ASP A 248 -9.54 -0.53 -19.79
CA ASP A 248 -10.54 0.02 -20.70
C ASP A 248 -10.70 1.55 -20.56
N ASP A 249 -9.69 2.19 -19.94
CA ASP A 249 -9.61 3.64 -19.72
C ASP A 249 -10.77 4.24 -18.90
N ARG A 250 -11.63 3.39 -18.24
CA ARG A 250 -12.62 3.93 -17.31
C ARG A 250 -11.90 4.64 -16.15
N PRO A 251 -12.42 5.79 -15.69
CA PRO A 251 -11.77 6.51 -14.58
C PRO A 251 -11.93 5.77 -13.26
N MET A 252 -10.90 5.86 -12.43
CA MET A 252 -10.96 5.62 -11.00
C MET A 252 -11.32 6.93 -10.31
N HIS A 253 -12.36 6.96 -9.48
CA HIS A 253 -12.79 8.16 -8.78
C HIS A 253 -12.17 8.16 -7.37
N LEU A 254 -11.13 8.97 -7.17
CA LEU A 254 -10.50 9.12 -5.87
C LEU A 254 -11.48 9.77 -4.89
N VAL A 255 -11.75 9.11 -3.78
CA VAL A 255 -12.68 9.58 -2.74
C VAL A 255 -12.00 9.84 -1.40
N ALA A 256 -10.88 9.17 -1.12
CA ALA A 256 -10.11 9.39 0.09
C ALA A 256 -8.61 9.22 -0.17
N THR A 257 -7.83 9.99 0.56
CA THR A 257 -6.38 9.85 0.69
C THR A 257 -6.06 9.29 2.07
N GLU A 258 -4.79 9.31 2.43
CA GLU A 258 -4.28 8.79 3.70
C GLU A 258 -4.89 9.43 4.95
N SER A 259 -5.37 10.67 4.84
CA SER A 259 -5.85 11.47 5.96
C SER A 259 -7.37 11.65 6.00
N GLY A 260 -8.12 11.00 5.12
CA GLY A 260 -9.58 11.07 5.09
C GLY A 260 -10.17 11.35 3.72
N PHE A 261 -11.48 11.58 3.69
CA PHE A 261 -12.23 11.84 2.48
C PHE A 261 -11.88 13.19 1.83
N LEU A 262 -12.03 13.22 0.51
CA LEU A 262 -12.07 14.46 -0.27
C LEU A 262 -13.44 15.14 -0.13
N VAL A 263 -13.55 16.37 -0.60
CA VAL A 263 -14.84 17.11 -0.64
C VAL A 263 -15.79 16.51 -1.70
N GLN A 264 -15.22 15.98 -2.77
CA GLN A 264 -15.96 15.33 -3.86
C GLN A 264 -15.08 14.28 -4.55
N PRO A 265 -15.66 13.28 -5.24
CA PRO A 265 -14.90 12.33 -6.04
C PRO A 265 -14.11 13.03 -7.15
N VAL A 266 -12.84 12.66 -7.30
CA VAL A 266 -11.95 13.19 -8.36
C VAL A 266 -11.66 12.09 -9.36
N PRO A 267 -12.10 12.22 -10.64
CA PRO A 267 -11.82 11.22 -11.66
C PRO A 267 -10.36 11.24 -12.05
N LEU A 268 -9.73 10.07 -12.06
CA LEU A 268 -8.33 9.86 -12.40
C LEU A 268 -8.21 8.70 -13.40
N ASN A 269 -7.52 8.92 -14.52
CA ASN A 269 -7.16 7.85 -15.43
C ASN A 269 -5.90 7.11 -14.97
N ARG A 270 -5.10 7.75 -14.13
CA ARG A 270 -3.88 7.17 -13.54
C ARG A 270 -3.71 7.60 -12.10
N LEU A 271 -3.27 6.66 -11.25
CA LEU A 271 -3.00 6.89 -9.83
C LEU A 271 -1.63 6.31 -9.49
N THR A 272 -0.72 7.16 -9.02
CA THR A 272 0.57 6.69 -8.50
C THR A 272 0.41 6.32 -7.03
N LEU A 273 0.95 5.16 -6.65
CA LEU A 273 0.84 4.60 -5.30
C LEU A 273 2.24 4.12 -4.87
N ALA A 274 2.93 4.91 -4.04
CA ALA A 274 4.25 4.58 -3.49
C ALA A 274 4.15 3.63 -2.29
N PRO A 275 5.25 2.96 -1.89
CA PRO A 275 5.25 2.10 -0.71
C PRO A 275 4.75 2.81 0.54
N GLY A 276 3.80 2.19 1.25
CA GLY A 276 3.15 2.74 2.44
C GLY A 276 1.96 3.67 2.16
N GLU A 277 1.78 4.14 0.93
CA GLU A 277 0.62 4.98 0.57
C GLU A 277 -0.67 4.19 0.51
N ARG A 278 -1.78 4.88 0.81
CA ARG A 278 -3.15 4.36 0.76
C ARG A 278 -4.06 5.36 0.07
N TYR A 279 -4.94 4.83 -0.77
CA TYR A 279 -6.00 5.60 -1.43
C TYR A 279 -7.29 4.78 -1.47
N GLU A 280 -8.42 5.47 -1.48
CA GLU A 280 -9.72 4.87 -1.74
C GLU A 280 -10.27 5.40 -3.06
N VAL A 281 -10.62 4.48 -3.95
CA VAL A 281 -11.20 4.82 -5.25
C VAL A 281 -12.53 4.11 -5.45
N LEU A 282 -13.45 4.77 -6.12
CA LEU A 282 -14.66 4.16 -6.64
C LEU A 282 -14.47 3.84 -8.13
N ILE A 283 -14.86 2.63 -8.52
CA ILE A 283 -14.85 2.16 -9.91
C ILE A 283 -16.27 1.80 -10.28
N ASP A 284 -16.75 2.35 -11.41
CA ASP A 284 -18.09 2.12 -11.89
C ASP A 284 -18.13 0.90 -12.84
N PHE A 285 -18.86 -0.14 -12.42
CA PHE A 285 -19.15 -1.34 -13.20
C PHE A 285 -20.62 -1.44 -13.63
N SER A 286 -21.41 -0.37 -13.57
CA SER A 286 -22.83 -0.37 -13.90
C SER A 286 -23.11 -0.76 -15.35
N ASN A 287 -22.15 -0.55 -16.25
CA ASN A 287 -22.21 -1.01 -17.65
C ASN A 287 -22.15 -2.53 -17.79
N GLY A 288 -21.77 -3.28 -16.73
CA GLY A 288 -21.66 -4.73 -16.72
C GLY A 288 -20.41 -5.28 -17.43
N ALA A 289 -19.48 -4.43 -17.85
CA ALA A 289 -18.27 -4.87 -18.53
C ALA A 289 -17.15 -5.19 -17.51
N ASP A 290 -16.50 -6.33 -17.69
CA ASP A 290 -15.26 -6.68 -17.01
C ASP A 290 -14.16 -5.67 -17.33
N SER A 291 -13.18 -5.54 -16.43
CA SER A 291 -12.00 -4.71 -16.65
C SER A 291 -10.82 -5.23 -15.84
N ILE A 292 -9.63 -4.71 -16.09
CA ILE A 292 -8.42 -5.10 -15.37
C ILE A 292 -7.79 -3.86 -14.78
N LEU A 293 -7.48 -3.89 -13.48
CA LEU A 293 -6.57 -2.94 -12.89
C LEU A 293 -5.16 -3.27 -13.38
N MET A 294 -4.55 -2.31 -14.06
CA MET A 294 -3.22 -2.40 -14.65
C MET A 294 -2.24 -1.55 -13.86
N SER A 295 -0.97 -1.83 -13.99
CA SER A 295 0.11 -0.93 -13.55
C SER A 295 1.24 -0.93 -14.56
N ASP A 296 1.93 0.19 -14.68
CA ASP A 296 3.28 0.26 -15.21
C ASP A 296 4.27 0.50 -14.06
N ASP A 297 5.52 0.11 -14.25
CA ASP A 297 6.58 0.36 -13.27
C ASP A 297 7.09 1.79 -13.43
N VAL A 298 7.17 2.50 -12.34
CA VAL A 298 7.79 3.82 -12.31
C VAL A 298 9.28 3.66 -12.07
N ALA A 299 10.11 4.19 -12.97
CA ALA A 299 11.55 4.18 -12.79
C ALA A 299 11.93 5.05 -11.57
N ASN A 300 12.54 4.45 -10.57
CA ASN A 300 12.88 5.15 -9.32
C ASN A 300 14.11 6.06 -9.44
N SER A 301 14.86 6.02 -10.55
CA SER A 301 16.13 6.77 -10.68
C SER A 301 16.20 7.63 -11.93
N PRO A 302 16.56 8.92 -11.80
CA PRO A 302 16.90 9.78 -12.94
C PRO A 302 18.09 9.27 -13.76
N MET A 303 19.02 8.52 -13.16
CA MET A 303 20.20 7.97 -13.82
C MET A 303 19.91 6.76 -14.70
N GLY A 304 18.78 6.05 -14.48
CA GLY A 304 18.36 4.94 -15.35
C GLY A 304 18.14 5.34 -16.79
N GLY A 305 17.78 6.59 -17.05
CA GLY A 305 17.67 7.16 -18.40
C GLY A 305 19.00 7.46 -19.08
N MET A 306 20.08 7.72 -18.33
CA MET A 306 21.37 8.15 -18.87
C MET A 306 22.29 6.98 -19.24
N MET A 307 22.07 5.79 -18.68
CA MET A 307 22.80 4.55 -18.97
C MET A 307 22.08 3.60 -19.95
N GLY A 308 21.10 4.10 -20.71
CA GLY A 308 20.50 3.36 -21.83
C GLY A 308 19.60 2.17 -21.44
N GLY A 309 19.14 2.07 -20.20
CA GLY A 309 18.48 0.87 -19.67
C GLY A 309 17.02 0.98 -19.25
N SER A 310 16.41 2.14 -19.26
CA SER A 310 14.99 2.28 -18.88
C SER A 310 14.08 2.26 -20.12
N ARG A 311 14.01 1.13 -20.82
CA ARG A 311 12.77 0.80 -21.54
C ARG A 311 11.73 0.61 -20.46
N GLY A 312 10.70 1.49 -20.41
CA GLY A 312 9.60 1.36 -19.48
C GLY A 312 9.13 -0.10 -19.47
N VAL A 313 9.03 -0.69 -18.29
CA VAL A 313 8.48 -2.03 -18.17
C VAL A 313 7.09 -1.98 -18.76
N ALA A 314 6.76 -2.90 -19.67
CA ALA A 314 5.45 -2.95 -20.28
C ALA A 314 4.38 -3.01 -19.17
N PRO A 315 3.22 -2.36 -19.37
CA PRO A 315 2.12 -2.45 -18.41
C PRO A 315 1.78 -3.90 -18.09
N PHE A 316 1.53 -4.20 -16.83
CA PHE A 316 1.18 -5.54 -16.34
C PHE A 316 -0.16 -5.52 -15.61
N ALA A 317 -0.86 -6.65 -15.62
CA ALA A 317 -2.11 -6.82 -14.90
C ALA A 317 -1.86 -6.88 -13.39
N VAL A 318 -2.64 -6.11 -12.63
CA VAL A 318 -2.65 -6.13 -11.16
C VAL A 318 -3.79 -7.00 -10.66
N LEU A 319 -5.02 -6.71 -11.11
CA LEU A 319 -6.21 -7.42 -10.66
C LEU A 319 -7.30 -7.38 -11.74
N PRO A 320 -7.67 -8.52 -12.32
CA PRO A 320 -8.88 -8.62 -13.13
C PRO A 320 -10.13 -8.48 -12.27
N PHE A 321 -11.12 -7.74 -12.77
CA PHE A 321 -12.47 -7.63 -12.22
C PHE A 321 -13.45 -8.32 -13.17
N ALA A 322 -14.19 -9.30 -12.65
CA ALA A 322 -15.29 -9.95 -13.33
C ALA A 322 -16.62 -9.46 -12.73
N VAL A 323 -17.53 -8.99 -13.56
CA VAL A 323 -18.84 -8.51 -13.10
C VAL A 323 -19.80 -9.67 -12.99
N ASP A 324 -20.36 -9.86 -11.79
CA ASP A 324 -21.42 -10.83 -11.52
C ASP A 324 -22.74 -10.08 -11.25
N PRO A 325 -23.69 -10.11 -12.20
CA PRO A 325 -24.96 -9.40 -12.04
C PRO A 325 -25.88 -10.04 -10.96
N SER A 326 -25.54 -11.20 -10.42
CA SER A 326 -26.27 -11.84 -9.32
C SER A 326 -25.90 -11.28 -7.95
N LEU A 327 -24.77 -10.58 -7.84
CA LEU A 327 -24.35 -9.96 -6.59
C LEU A 327 -25.24 -8.72 -6.27
N PRO A 328 -25.49 -8.46 -4.98
CA PRO A 328 -26.29 -7.33 -4.59
C PRO A 328 -25.61 -6.00 -4.94
N VAL A 329 -26.33 -5.11 -5.63
CA VAL A 329 -25.89 -3.76 -5.94
C VAL A 329 -26.39 -2.84 -4.83
N ARG A 330 -25.47 -2.11 -4.18
CA ARG A 330 -25.82 -1.13 -3.16
C ARG A 330 -25.97 0.28 -3.77
N PHE A 331 -25.04 0.66 -4.61
CA PHE A 331 -25.03 1.96 -5.29
C PHE A 331 -24.81 1.76 -6.79
N GLU A 332 -25.70 2.34 -7.60
CA GLU A 332 -25.61 2.34 -9.06
C GLU A 332 -24.92 3.59 -9.60
N LYS A 333 -24.74 4.61 -8.75
CA LYS A 333 -24.18 5.91 -9.13
C LYS A 333 -23.13 6.33 -8.13
N LEU A 334 -22.15 7.07 -8.61
CA LEU A 334 -21.16 7.75 -7.79
C LEU A 334 -21.81 8.83 -6.92
N PRO A 335 -21.31 9.06 -5.68
CA PRO A 335 -21.74 10.19 -4.89
C PRO A 335 -21.32 11.51 -5.57
N GLU A 336 -22.14 12.55 -5.46
CA GLU A 336 -21.81 13.88 -6.00
C GLU A 336 -20.88 14.65 -5.08
N ALA A 337 -21.00 14.46 -3.78
CA ALA A 337 -20.20 15.13 -2.75
C ALA A 337 -19.86 14.15 -1.62
N LEU A 338 -18.79 14.47 -0.92
CA LEU A 338 -18.32 13.80 0.28
C LEU A 338 -18.18 14.86 1.37
N ASP A 339 -18.12 14.44 2.63
CA ASP A 339 -17.95 15.33 3.78
C ASP A 339 -16.48 15.44 4.23
N GLY A 340 -15.56 15.37 3.27
CA GLY A 340 -14.15 15.59 3.54
C GLY A 340 -13.86 17.02 3.98
N ASP A 341 -12.89 17.15 4.88
CA ASP A 341 -12.40 18.42 5.38
C ASP A 341 -11.00 18.68 4.84
N MET A 342 -10.86 19.78 4.12
CA MET A 342 -9.57 20.31 3.64
C MET A 342 -9.35 21.67 4.32
N PRO A 343 -8.89 21.70 5.57
CA PRO A 343 -8.72 22.95 6.28
C PRO A 343 -7.69 23.85 5.60
N ASP A 344 -7.97 25.15 5.55
CA ASP A 344 -6.95 26.12 5.20
C ASP A 344 -5.95 26.22 6.34
N LEU A 345 -4.76 25.70 6.11
CA LEU A 345 -3.71 25.68 7.12
C LEU A 345 -3.04 27.04 7.33
N GLY A 346 -3.43 28.11 6.59
CA GLY A 346 -2.84 29.43 6.74
C GLY A 346 -1.32 29.44 6.53
N ALA A 347 -0.82 28.58 5.67
CA ALA A 347 0.60 28.22 5.57
C ALA A 347 1.55 29.34 5.09
N THR A 348 1.01 30.52 4.68
CA THR A 348 1.81 31.62 4.13
C THR A 348 2.84 32.19 5.12
N ASN A 349 2.57 32.16 6.41
CA ASN A 349 3.45 32.67 7.47
C ASN A 349 4.00 31.56 8.38
N ALA A 350 3.77 30.28 8.06
CA ALA A 350 4.26 29.18 8.87
C ALA A 350 5.79 29.08 8.81
N PRO A 351 6.45 28.71 9.91
CA PRO A 351 7.88 28.44 9.92
C PRO A 351 8.25 27.42 8.85
N VAL A 352 9.36 27.64 8.16
CA VAL A 352 9.84 26.75 7.08
C VAL A 352 10.93 25.85 7.61
N ARG A 353 10.78 24.54 7.38
CA ARG A 353 11.80 23.53 7.66
C ARG A 353 12.26 22.88 6.36
N HIS A 354 13.57 22.72 6.20
CA HIS A 354 14.16 22.03 5.07
C HIS A 354 14.65 20.66 5.51
N LEU A 355 14.26 19.64 4.77
CA LEU A 355 14.67 18.25 4.95
C LEU A 355 15.31 17.75 3.66
N SER A 356 16.54 17.26 3.75
CA SER A 356 17.26 16.60 2.67
C SER A 356 17.30 15.10 2.97
N LEU A 357 16.81 14.30 2.04
CA LEU A 357 16.89 12.83 2.11
C LEU A 357 18.16 12.41 1.36
N ASP A 358 19.20 12.08 2.10
CA ASP A 358 20.55 11.89 1.57
C ASP A 358 20.91 10.41 1.51
N MET A 359 21.61 10.03 0.44
CA MET A 359 22.26 8.73 0.30
C MET A 359 23.76 8.95 0.08
N SER A 360 24.60 8.50 1.01
CA SER A 360 26.06 8.63 0.84
C SER A 360 26.60 7.64 -0.19
N MET A 361 27.17 8.18 -1.26
CA MET A 361 27.92 7.47 -2.29
C MET A 361 29.43 7.62 -2.01
N GLY A 362 30.01 6.77 -1.20
CA GLY A 362 31.42 6.87 -0.88
C GLY A 362 32.06 5.56 -0.43
N MET A 363 33.40 5.60 -0.12
CA MET A 363 34.15 4.43 0.38
C MET A 363 33.54 3.81 1.65
N GLY A 364 32.66 4.53 2.36
CA GLY A 364 31.79 4.01 3.42
C GLY A 364 30.80 2.95 2.96
N MET A 365 30.48 2.86 1.67
CA MET A 365 29.60 1.87 1.09
C MET A 365 30.14 0.43 1.22
N MET A 366 31.47 0.24 1.28
CA MET A 366 32.10 -1.05 1.53
C MET A 366 32.11 -1.45 3.02
N MET A 367 31.91 -0.48 3.93
CA MET A 367 31.90 -0.69 5.39
C MET A 367 30.50 -0.71 6.00
N ALA A 368 29.43 -0.52 5.20
CA ALA A 368 28.07 -0.29 5.68
C ALA A 368 27.32 -1.59 6.01
N GLN A 369 27.85 -2.39 6.90
CA GLN A 369 27.01 -3.29 7.72
C GLN A 369 26.28 -2.53 8.86
N SER A 370 26.50 -1.23 8.99
CA SER A 370 25.91 -0.37 10.03
C SER A 370 25.26 0.85 9.38
N GLY A 371 23.97 0.85 9.16
CA GLY A 371 22.98 1.94 9.07
C GLY A 371 23.33 3.36 8.56
N GLY A 372 24.56 3.65 8.19
CA GLY A 372 25.05 4.98 7.86
C GLY A 372 24.91 5.42 6.39
N GLN A 373 24.22 4.65 5.58
CA GLN A 373 24.06 4.92 4.14
C GLN A 373 22.98 5.96 3.83
N PHE A 374 21.94 6.01 4.66
CA PHE A 374 20.79 6.89 4.48
C PHE A 374 20.68 7.84 5.65
N SER A 375 20.40 9.10 5.36
CA SER A 375 20.32 10.14 6.38
C SER A 375 19.28 11.19 6.03
N ILE A 376 18.84 11.94 7.03
CA ILE A 376 18.05 13.16 6.87
C ILE A 376 18.92 14.32 7.34
N ASN A 377 19.17 15.29 6.47
CA ASN A 377 20.07 16.43 6.75
C ASN A 377 21.47 15.97 7.23
N GLY A 378 22.01 14.91 6.61
CA GLY A 378 23.31 14.34 6.96
C GLY A 378 23.36 13.51 8.25
N ALA A 379 22.25 13.43 9.00
CA ALA A 379 22.16 12.63 10.24
C ALA A 379 21.49 11.28 9.96
N PRO A 380 22.17 10.14 10.17
CA PRO A 380 21.54 8.84 10.12
C PRO A 380 20.53 8.66 11.27
N PHE A 381 19.59 7.73 11.08
CA PHE A 381 18.62 7.44 12.14
C PHE A 381 19.32 6.89 13.40
N ASP A 382 19.08 7.51 14.53
CA ASP A 382 19.52 7.07 15.86
C ASP A 382 18.35 7.18 16.85
N ARG A 383 17.99 6.04 17.46
CA ARG A 383 16.88 5.97 18.44
C ARG A 383 17.11 6.80 19.69
N SER A 384 18.35 7.13 20.02
CA SER A 384 18.72 7.88 21.23
C SER A 384 18.77 9.40 20.99
N SER A 385 18.67 9.86 19.74
CA SER A 385 18.80 11.28 19.40
C SER A 385 17.48 11.89 18.93
N LEU A 386 17.26 13.17 19.28
CA LEU A 386 16.20 14.03 18.73
C LEU A 386 16.83 15.00 17.73
N ASN A 387 16.43 14.90 16.48
CA ASN A 387 16.93 15.81 15.45
C ASN A 387 16.35 17.21 15.57
N PHE A 388 15.07 17.31 15.92
CA PHE A 388 14.36 18.59 16.14
C PHE A 388 13.06 18.36 16.91
N SER A 389 12.49 19.45 17.40
CA SER A 389 11.17 19.48 18.04
C SER A 389 10.21 20.34 17.24
N VAL A 390 8.94 19.99 17.29
CA VAL A 390 7.81 20.75 16.71
C VAL A 390 6.86 21.10 17.84
N GLY A 391 6.36 22.33 17.87
CA GLY A 391 5.38 22.77 18.87
C GLY A 391 4.07 22.01 18.71
N GLN A 392 3.48 21.57 19.81
CA GLN A 392 2.15 20.97 19.79
C GLN A 392 1.13 21.94 19.21
N ASN A 393 0.25 21.48 18.31
CA ASN A 393 -0.74 22.27 17.60
C ASN A 393 -0.16 23.40 16.73
N SER A 394 1.14 23.34 16.40
CA SER A 394 1.73 24.27 15.45
C SER A 394 1.61 23.76 14.02
N ILE A 395 1.66 24.70 13.06
CA ILE A 395 1.72 24.41 11.64
C ILE A 395 3.10 24.83 11.14
N GLU A 396 3.79 23.93 10.45
CA GLU A 396 5.06 24.19 9.78
C GLU A 396 4.93 23.89 8.29
N ARG A 397 5.71 24.57 7.47
CA ARG A 397 5.90 24.25 6.05
C ARG A 397 7.22 23.50 5.87
N TRP A 398 7.14 22.25 5.46
CA TRP A 398 8.32 21.43 5.22
C TRP A 398 8.64 21.35 3.73
N ILE A 399 9.89 21.64 3.39
CA ILE A 399 10.44 21.49 2.06
C ILE A 399 11.32 20.23 2.08
N VAL A 400 10.79 19.15 1.54
CA VAL A 400 11.48 17.85 1.49
C VAL A 400 12.12 17.69 0.11
N ARG A 401 13.40 17.35 0.08
CA ARG A 401 14.16 17.12 -1.14
C ARG A 401 14.84 15.77 -1.10
N ALA A 402 14.89 15.09 -2.26
CA ALA A 402 15.65 13.87 -2.49
C ALA A 402 16.35 13.98 -3.83
N ASP A 403 17.69 13.85 -3.84
CA ASP A 403 18.49 14.14 -5.04
C ASP A 403 18.65 12.92 -5.96
N MET A 404 18.52 11.70 -5.43
CA MET A 404 18.92 10.48 -6.13
C MET A 404 17.76 9.60 -6.61
N MET A 405 16.68 9.50 -5.85
CA MET A 405 15.54 8.62 -6.15
C MET A 405 14.24 9.26 -5.69
N MET A 406 13.11 8.76 -6.20
CA MET A 406 11.81 9.06 -5.60
C MET A 406 11.70 8.33 -4.26
N HIS A 407 11.29 9.06 -3.24
CA HIS A 407 11.05 8.54 -1.89
C HIS A 407 9.61 8.81 -1.47
N PRO A 408 8.88 7.83 -0.96
CA PRO A 408 7.72 8.15 -0.13
C PRO A 408 8.17 8.89 1.11
N PHE A 409 7.38 9.84 1.57
CA PHE A 409 7.64 10.60 2.78
C PHE A 409 6.51 10.38 3.78
N HIS A 410 6.85 9.89 4.96
CA HIS A 410 5.89 9.59 6.02
C HIS A 410 6.33 10.24 7.33
N VAL A 411 5.36 10.80 8.06
CA VAL A 411 5.55 11.36 9.39
C VAL A 411 4.54 10.74 10.34
N HIS A 412 5.01 10.16 11.44
CA HIS A 412 4.16 9.52 12.43
C HIS A 412 3.31 10.54 13.18
N GLY A 413 2.03 10.22 13.39
CA GLY A 413 1.13 10.95 14.30
C GLY A 413 0.73 12.35 13.84
N VAL A 414 0.90 12.71 12.56
CA VAL A 414 0.52 14.03 12.01
C VAL A 414 -0.17 13.90 10.67
N ARG A 415 -0.94 14.92 10.32
CA ARG A 415 -1.52 15.11 8.99
C ARG A 415 -0.73 16.20 8.26
N PHE A 416 -0.65 16.10 6.94
CA PHE A 416 -0.09 17.17 6.11
C PHE A 416 -0.85 17.30 4.79
N GLN A 417 -0.69 18.45 4.16
CA GLN A 417 -1.16 18.73 2.81
C GLN A 417 0.05 18.98 1.92
N VAL A 418 0.00 18.45 0.70
CA VAL A 418 1.00 18.75 -0.34
C VAL A 418 0.55 20.04 -1.04
N ALA A 419 1.45 21.05 -1.09
CA ALA A 419 1.20 22.37 -1.67
C ALA A 419 1.90 22.54 -3.02
#